data_5b9cc3bab65dceeb25e963b2e11be78e
#
_entry.id   5b9cc3bab65dceeb25e963b2e11be78e
#
_cell.length_a   1.000
_cell.length_b   1.000
_cell.length_c   1.000
_cell.angle_alpha   90.00
_cell.angle_beta   90.00
_cell.angle_gamma   90.00
#
_symmetry.space_group_name_H-M   'P 1'
#
loop_
_entity.id
_entity.type
_entity.pdbx_description
1 polymer ?
#
loop_
_entity_poly.entity_id
_entity_poly.type
_entity_poly.pdbx_seq_one_letter_code
_entity_poly.pdbx_strand_id
1 'polypeptide(L)'
;LDKTNGKVQAMAMSEVMNDKRIAPRHRVFKHGTLAFNGGGSVDCTVRSISETGARVDVFNPVGVPENFVLVIETDNFLRHCRSVWSRDKQIGIAFD
;
A
#
# COMPACT_ATOMS: atom_id res chain seq x y z
N LEU A 1 21.81 -2.17 -5.32
CA LEU A 1 22.10 -2.70 -5.02
C LEU A 1 22.02 -2.79 -4.93
N ASP A 2 21.83 -2.63 -5.15
CA ASP A 2 22.04 -3.17 -4.87
C ASP A 2 21.75 -3.34 -4.80
N LYS A 3 21.62 -3.19 -4.99
CA LYS A 3 21.69 -3.80 -4.76
C LYS A 3 21.25 -3.98 -4.75
N THR A 4 21.01 -3.78 -4.91
CA THR A 4 20.98 -4.35 -4.75
C THR A 4 20.53 -4.54 -4.71
N ASN A 5 20.43 -4.36 -4.84
CA ASN A 5 20.44 -4.87 -4.70
C ASN A 5 19.96 -5.04 -4.83
N GLY A 6 19.82 -4.94 -4.94
CA GLY A 6 19.83 -5.46 -5.06
C GLY A 6 19.26 -5.75 -5.17
N LYS A 7 19.19 -5.75 -5.35
CA LYS A 7 19.12 -6.34 -5.42
C LYS A 7 18.74 -6.60 -5.74
N VAL A 8 18.64 -6.39 -5.90
CA VAL A 8 18.61 -6.98 -6.20
C VAL A 8 18.19 -7.43 -6.50
N GLN A 9 18.18 -7.57 -6.56
CA GLN A 9 18.05 -8.19 -6.83
C GLN A 9 17.36 -8.61 -6.99
N ALA A 10 17.33 -8.55 -7.11
CA ALA A 10 17.01 -9.13 -7.33
C ALA A 10 16.34 -9.57 -7.43
N MET A 11 16.31 -9.79 -7.51
CA MET A 11 15.99 -10.34 -7.71
C MET A 11 15.51 -10.67 -7.97
N ALA A 12 15.51 -10.72 -8.20
CA ALA A 12 15.28 -11.20 -8.63
C ALA A 12 14.80 -11.61 -8.87
N MET A 13 14.84 -11.99 -8.99
CA MET A 13 14.54 -12.55 -9.39
C MET A 13 13.80 -12.93 -9.50
N SER A 14 13.73 -13.01 -9.53
CA SER A 14 13.18 -13.42 -9.85
C SER A 14 12.42 -13.55 -9.93
N GLU A 15 12.38 -13.66 -10.09
CA GLU A 15 11.81 -13.76 -10.43
C GLU A 15 11.26 -13.70 -10.84
N VAL A 16 11.52 -14.04 -11.03
CA VAL A 16 11.10 -14.08 -11.67
C VAL A 16 10.42 -14.20 -12.16
N MET A 17 10.55 -14.35 -12.41
CA MET A 17 10.02 -14.51 -12.97
C MET A 17 9.04 -14.63 -13.22
N ASN A 18 8.58 -14.69 -13.50
CA ASN A 18 7.59 -14.75 -13.72
C ASN A 18 6.85 -14.13 -14.02
N ASP A 19 6.60 -13.71 -14.65
CA ASP A 19 6.05 -13.15 -14.96
C ASP A 19 4.80 -12.73 -15.03
N LYS A 20 4.06 -12.84 -15.39
CA LYS A 20 2.89 -12.42 -15.26
C LYS A 20 2.60 -11.85 -14.04
N ARG A 21 3.46 -11.47 -13.39
CA ARG A 21 3.30 -10.94 -12.24
C ARG A 21 3.08 -9.57 -12.22
N ILE A 22 2.37 -9.06 -11.46
CA ILE A 22 2.12 -7.73 -11.28
C ILE A 22 3.27 -7.06 -10.66
N ALA A 23 3.26 -5.83 -10.36
CA ALA A 23 4.38 -5.12 -9.74
C ALA A 23 4.83 -5.77 -8.45
N PRO A 24 6.13 -5.80 -8.16
CA PRO A 24 6.62 -6.34 -6.89
C PRO A 24 6.06 -5.56 -5.73
N ARG A 25 5.86 -6.27 -4.64
CA ARG A 25 5.35 -5.67 -3.42
C ARG A 25 6.49 -5.55 -2.42
N HIS A 26 6.66 -4.36 -1.87
CA HIS A 26 7.71 -4.09 -0.90
C HIS A 26 7.11 -4.05 0.49
N ARG A 27 7.74 -4.72 1.42
CA ARG A 27 7.35 -4.62 2.81
C ARG A 27 7.87 -3.32 3.37
N VAL A 28 7.03 -2.64 4.10
CA VAL A 28 7.38 -1.37 4.73
C VAL A 28 6.70 -1.30 6.08
N PHE A 29 6.99 -0.28 6.84
CA PHE A 29 6.32 -0.02 8.09
C PHE A 29 6.28 1.49 8.24
N LYS A 30 5.28 2.11 7.66
CA LYS A 30 5.21 3.56 7.57
C LYS A 30 3.86 4.04 8.05
N HIS A 31 3.87 5.17 8.72
CA HIS A 31 2.62 5.82 9.11
C HIS A 31 1.98 6.46 7.90
N GLY A 32 0.69 6.27 7.76
CA GLY A 32 -0.08 6.88 6.69
C GLY A 32 -1.42 7.37 7.21
N THR A 33 -2.16 7.99 6.34
CA THR A 33 -3.48 8.50 6.65
C THR A 33 -4.41 8.17 5.49
N LEU A 34 -5.60 7.69 5.81
CA LEU A 34 -6.66 7.50 4.82
C LEU A 34 -7.58 8.70 4.93
N ALA A 35 -7.56 9.55 3.93
CA ALA A 35 -8.36 10.79 3.92
C ALA A 35 -9.62 10.57 3.11
N PHE A 36 -10.77 10.95 3.66
CA PHE A 36 -12.07 10.66 3.07
C PHE A 36 -12.60 11.89 2.34
N ASN A 37 -13.34 11.65 1.26
CA ASN A 37 -13.85 12.74 0.45
C ASN A 37 -14.80 13.67 1.21
N GLY A 38 -15.61 13.13 2.07
CA GLY A 38 -16.58 13.94 2.81
C GLY A 38 -16.01 14.63 4.03
N GLY A 39 -14.69 14.58 4.18
CA GLY A 39 -14.03 15.08 5.38
C GLY A 39 -13.79 13.93 6.33
N GLY A 40 -12.83 14.11 7.22
CA GLY A 40 -12.45 13.07 8.14
C GLY A 40 -11.32 12.22 7.57
N SER A 41 -10.67 11.54 8.47
CA SER A 41 -9.55 10.68 8.11
C SER A 41 -9.30 9.70 9.24
N VAL A 42 -8.55 8.65 8.96
CA VAL A 42 -8.09 7.73 9.98
C VAL A 42 -6.62 7.45 9.75
N ASP A 43 -5.91 7.21 10.84
CA ASP A 43 -4.51 6.83 10.78
C ASP A 43 -4.41 5.38 10.34
N CYS A 44 -3.34 5.06 9.65
CA CYS A 44 -3.06 3.69 9.28
C CYS A 44 -1.56 3.44 9.30
N THR A 45 -1.20 2.17 9.28
CA THR A 45 0.20 1.77 9.13
C THR A 45 0.30 1.03 7.81
N VAL A 46 1.12 1.54 6.90
CA VAL A 46 1.33 0.89 5.62
C VAL A 46 2.29 -0.26 5.82
N ARG A 47 1.85 -1.48 5.51
CA ARG A 47 2.64 -2.68 5.75
C ARG A 47 3.28 -3.22 4.48
N SER A 48 2.73 -2.91 3.33
CA SER A 48 3.36 -3.24 2.06
C SER A 48 2.81 -2.30 1.00
N ILE A 49 3.59 -2.11 -0.05
CA ILE A 49 3.22 -1.18 -1.11
C ILE A 49 3.84 -1.67 -2.42
N SER A 50 3.12 -1.42 -3.50
CA SER A 50 3.61 -1.70 -4.85
C SER A 50 3.13 -0.55 -5.74
N GLU A 51 3.38 -0.65 -7.03
CA GLU A 51 2.91 0.37 -7.95
C GLU A 51 1.40 0.35 -8.12
N THR A 52 0.76 -0.76 -7.82
CA THR A 52 -0.67 -0.91 -8.05
C THR A 52 -1.51 -0.85 -6.80
N GLY A 53 -0.92 -0.95 -5.63
CA GLY A 53 -1.70 -0.93 -4.41
C GLY A 53 -0.86 -1.09 -3.16
N ALA A 54 -1.55 -1.26 -2.05
CA ALA A 54 -0.90 -1.34 -0.74
C ALA A 54 -1.75 -2.17 0.20
N ARG A 55 -1.16 -2.56 1.31
CA ARG A 55 -1.89 -3.17 2.42
C ARG A 55 -1.60 -2.34 3.65
N VAL A 56 -2.66 -1.96 4.35
CA VAL A 56 -2.52 -1.11 5.53
C VAL A 56 -3.24 -1.75 6.71
N ASP A 57 -2.74 -1.45 7.90
CA ASP A 57 -3.42 -1.78 9.15
C ASP A 57 -4.13 -0.54 9.63
N VAL A 58 -5.36 -0.70 10.14
CA VAL A 58 -6.12 0.39 10.74
C VAL A 58 -6.64 -0.10 12.08
N PHE A 59 -6.94 0.85 12.96
CA PHE A 59 -7.47 0.48 14.27
C PHE A 59 -8.86 -0.14 14.12
N ASN A 60 -9.69 0.45 13.26
CA ASN A 60 -11.06 -0.05 13.06
C ASN A 60 -11.43 0.21 11.60
N PRO A 61 -11.55 -0.85 10.78
CA PRO A 61 -11.91 -0.66 9.38
C PRO A 61 -13.38 -0.34 9.14
N VAL A 62 -14.23 -0.51 10.15
CA VAL A 62 -15.64 -0.18 10.00
C VAL A 62 -15.76 1.32 9.81
N GLY A 63 -16.50 1.73 8.81
CA GLY A 63 -16.66 3.15 8.51
C GLY A 63 -15.66 3.70 7.52
N VAL A 64 -14.66 2.93 7.12
CA VAL A 64 -13.77 3.37 6.05
C VAL A 64 -14.52 3.23 4.73
N PRO A 65 -14.70 4.32 3.98
CA PRO A 65 -15.43 4.22 2.71
C PRO A 65 -14.64 3.46 1.67
N GLU A 66 -15.32 3.10 0.60
CA GLU A 66 -14.68 2.33 -0.46
C GLU A 66 -13.60 3.15 -1.17
N ASN A 67 -13.80 4.45 -1.30
CA ASN A 67 -12.86 5.32 -2.00
C ASN A 67 -12.28 6.33 -1.04
N PHE A 68 -10.98 6.54 -1.12
CA PHE A 68 -10.29 7.46 -0.23
C PHE A 68 -8.94 7.81 -0.84
N VAL A 69 -8.18 8.65 -0.15
CA VAL A 69 -6.84 9.04 -0.55
C VAL A 69 -5.88 8.51 0.49
N LEU A 70 -4.84 7.80 0.05
CA LEU A 70 -3.77 7.38 0.94
C LEU A 70 -2.69 8.43 0.92
N VAL A 71 -2.34 8.93 2.10
CA VAL A 71 -1.30 9.94 2.26
C VAL A 71 -0.18 9.36 3.12
N ILE A 72 1.05 9.42 2.63
CA ILE A 72 2.24 9.06 3.39
C ILE A 72 3.13 10.28 3.35
N GLU A 73 3.06 11.09 4.42
CA GLU A 73 3.69 12.40 4.40
C GLU A 73 5.20 12.35 4.25
N THR A 74 5.83 11.38 4.91
CA THR A 74 7.28 11.27 4.84
C THR A 74 7.78 11.01 3.43
N ASP A 75 6.93 10.47 2.57
CA ASP A 75 7.32 10.12 1.21
C ASP A 75 6.74 11.10 0.19
N ASN A 76 6.03 12.13 0.63
CA ASN A 76 5.29 13.01 -0.28
C ASN A 76 4.38 12.23 -1.20
N PHE A 77 3.76 11.20 -0.65
CA PHE A 77 2.93 10.27 -1.42
C PHE A 77 1.47 10.60 -1.17
N LEU A 78 0.71 10.73 -2.24
CA LEU A 78 -0.73 10.98 -2.16
C LEU A 78 -1.37 10.37 -3.39
N ARG A 79 -2.23 9.37 -3.20
CA ARG A 79 -2.88 8.69 -4.30
C ARG A 79 -4.33 8.41 -3.97
N HIS A 80 -5.17 8.58 -4.95
CA HIS A 80 -6.56 8.13 -4.86
C HIS A 80 -6.60 6.62 -4.91
N CYS A 81 -7.41 6.02 -4.05
CA CYS A 81 -7.41 4.58 -3.84
C CYS A 81 -8.82 4.07 -3.68
N ARG A 82 -8.96 2.76 -3.78
CA ARG A 82 -10.18 2.10 -3.40
C ARG A 82 -9.85 0.86 -2.59
N SER A 83 -10.77 0.50 -1.71
CA SER A 83 -10.65 -0.69 -0.89
C SER A 83 -11.00 -1.90 -1.73
N VAL A 84 -10.12 -2.88 -1.76
CA VAL A 84 -10.34 -4.11 -2.51
C VAL A 84 -10.84 -5.22 -1.60
N TRP A 85 -10.31 -5.26 -0.39
CA TRP A 85 -10.76 -6.20 0.63
C TRP A 85 -10.47 -5.62 2.00
N SER A 86 -11.21 -6.13 2.97
CA SER A 86 -11.03 -5.73 4.36
C SER A 86 -11.19 -6.97 5.22
N ARG A 87 -10.26 -7.19 6.14
CA ARG A 87 -10.31 -8.33 7.02
C ARG A 87 -9.63 -7.98 8.32
N ASP A 88 -10.29 -8.27 9.43
CA ASP A 88 -9.77 -7.94 10.75
C ASP A 88 -9.47 -6.45 10.80
N LYS A 89 -8.23 -6.09 11.01
CA LYS A 89 -7.85 -4.69 11.05
C LYS A 89 -6.95 -4.33 9.88
N GLN A 90 -7.14 -5.00 8.76
CA GLN A 90 -6.33 -4.76 7.58
C GLN A 90 -7.22 -4.41 6.39
N ILE A 91 -6.69 -3.59 5.50
CA ILE A 91 -7.38 -3.20 4.27
C ILE A 91 -6.40 -3.35 3.13
N GLY A 92 -6.84 -4.05 2.08
CA GLY A 92 -6.11 -4.10 0.84
C GLY A 92 -6.60 -3.01 -0.08
N ILE A 93 -5.67 -2.26 -0.65
CA ILE A 93 -5.94 -1.04 -1.37
C ILE A 93 -5.42 -1.17 -2.79
N ALA A 94 -6.23 -0.73 -3.75
CA ALA A 94 -5.78 -0.56 -5.13
C ALA A 94 -5.68 0.93 -5.43
N PHE A 95 -4.62 1.33 -6.12
CA PHE A 95 -4.46 2.71 -6.55
C PHE A 95 -5.24 2.92 -7.86
N ASP A 96 -5.84 4.08 -7.98
CA ASP A 96 -6.54 4.44 -9.22
C ASP A 96 -5.58 4.90 -10.30
#